data_adf3b4657b1f967b8498f5f51f5e063c
#
_entry.id   adf3b4657b1f967b8498f5f51f5e063c
#
_cell.length_a   1.000
_cell.length_b   1.000
_cell.length_c   1.000
_cell.angle_alpha   90.00
_cell.angle_beta   90.00
_cell.angle_gamma   90.00
#
_symmetry.space_group_name_H-M   'P 1'
#
loop_
_entity.id
_entity.type
_entity.pdbx_description
1 polymer ?
#
loop_
_entity_poly.entity_id
_entity_poly.type
_entity_poly.pdbx_seq_one_letter_code
_entity_poly.pdbx_strand_id
1 'polypeptide(L)'
;VLCNLLEEQEHAKKCRAISKRLKKQIKQPNGLKQAAALMSIAGLMKPEQACSEVISVDGAKDFSTFYGYYMLQALAQAGEYQQALDIIRQYWGGMLDLGATTFWEDFNLDWIHNAARLDDFVPEGKDDIHGDFGDYCYPSFRHSFCHGWASGPTPWMTQHILGVEIVDAGCKT
;
A
#
# COMPACT_ATOMS: atom_id res chain seq x y z
N VAL A 1 -8.68 -21.24 -3.62
CA VAL A 1 -9.83 -21.07 -2.71
C VAL A 1 -11.11 -21.04 -3.53
N LEU A 2 -11.35 -19.98 -4.36
CA LEU A 2 -12.60 -19.79 -5.09
C LEU A 2 -13.04 -21.01 -5.91
N CYS A 3 -12.12 -21.61 -6.69
CA CYS A 3 -12.43 -22.81 -7.48
C CYS A 3 -12.86 -24.01 -6.61
N ASN A 4 -12.36 -24.12 -5.37
CA ASN A 4 -12.80 -25.19 -4.46
C ASN A 4 -14.21 -24.91 -3.92
N LEU A 5 -14.53 -23.64 -3.63
CA LEU A 5 -15.87 -23.23 -3.16
C LEU A 5 -16.94 -23.41 -4.24
N LEU A 6 -16.55 -23.26 -5.51
CA LEU A 6 -17.42 -23.47 -6.67
C LEU A 6 -17.38 -24.90 -7.22
N GLU A 7 -16.75 -25.82 -6.49
CA GLU A 7 -16.61 -27.25 -6.88
C GLU A 7 -15.87 -27.49 -8.21
N GLU A 8 -15.14 -26.48 -8.71
CA GLU A 8 -14.37 -26.49 -9.97
C GLU A 8 -12.99 -27.16 -9.79
N GLN A 9 -12.97 -28.46 -9.54
CA GLN A 9 -11.76 -29.19 -9.13
C GLN A 9 -10.64 -29.17 -10.19
N GLU A 10 -10.97 -29.27 -11.48
CA GLU A 10 -9.97 -29.23 -12.56
C GLU A 10 -9.32 -27.85 -12.66
N HIS A 11 -10.10 -26.78 -12.52
CA HIS A 11 -9.57 -25.41 -12.46
C HIS A 11 -8.71 -25.18 -11.23
N ALA A 12 -9.13 -25.69 -10.07
CA ALA A 12 -8.35 -25.63 -8.84
C ALA A 12 -6.99 -26.33 -9.00
N LYS A 13 -6.94 -27.50 -9.64
CA LYS A 13 -5.71 -28.26 -9.94
C LYS A 13 -4.77 -27.46 -10.86
N LYS A 14 -5.30 -26.91 -11.96
CA LYS A 14 -4.54 -26.05 -12.88
C LYS A 14 -3.96 -24.83 -12.17
N CYS A 15 -4.76 -24.10 -11.38
CA CYS A 15 -4.31 -22.94 -10.62
C CYS A 15 -3.18 -23.30 -9.64
N ARG A 16 -3.30 -24.41 -8.90
CA ARG A 16 -2.24 -24.88 -8.01
C ARG A 16 -0.94 -25.22 -8.75
N ALA A 17 -1.04 -25.89 -9.91
CA ALA A 17 0.12 -26.22 -10.74
C ALA A 17 0.83 -24.96 -11.26
N ILE A 18 0.08 -23.96 -11.75
CA ILE A 18 0.60 -22.68 -12.21
C ILE A 18 1.26 -21.92 -11.05
N SER A 19 0.59 -21.82 -9.90
CA SER A 19 1.13 -21.17 -8.70
C SER A 19 2.47 -21.80 -8.29
N LYS A 20 2.54 -23.15 -8.25
CA LYS A 20 3.77 -23.86 -7.91
C LYS A 20 4.92 -23.58 -8.91
N ARG A 21 4.60 -23.42 -10.20
CA ARG A 21 5.57 -23.08 -11.24
C ARG A 21 6.07 -21.64 -11.07
N LEU A 22 5.16 -20.68 -10.86
CA LEU A 22 5.51 -19.26 -10.68
C LEU A 22 6.37 -19.04 -9.43
N LYS A 23 6.05 -19.71 -8.32
CA LYS A 23 6.85 -19.67 -7.08
C LYS A 23 8.33 -19.99 -7.30
N LYS A 24 8.65 -20.88 -8.24
CA LYS A 24 10.04 -21.24 -8.56
C LYS A 24 10.79 -20.18 -9.36
N GLN A 25 10.06 -19.27 -10.02
CA GLN A 25 10.64 -18.20 -10.87
C GLN A 25 10.87 -16.91 -10.09
N ILE A 26 10.04 -16.63 -9.08
CA ILE A 26 10.15 -15.43 -8.24
C ILE A 26 11.20 -15.70 -7.16
N LYS A 27 12.29 -14.94 -7.16
CA LYS A 27 13.44 -15.20 -6.27
C LYS A 27 13.69 -14.11 -5.25
N GLN A 28 13.53 -12.85 -5.63
CA GLN A 28 13.89 -11.71 -4.79
C GLN A 28 13.08 -10.44 -5.15
N PRO A 29 12.87 -9.52 -4.19
CA PRO A 29 12.09 -8.31 -4.41
C PRO A 29 12.86 -7.20 -5.15
N ASN A 30 14.15 -7.36 -5.42
CA ASN A 30 15.02 -6.36 -6.07
C ASN A 30 15.01 -4.98 -5.40
N GLY A 31 14.91 -4.94 -4.06
CA GLY A 31 14.85 -3.70 -3.29
C GLY A 31 13.50 -2.96 -3.33
N LEU A 32 12.50 -3.48 -4.03
CA LEU A 32 11.18 -2.85 -4.13
C LEU A 32 10.29 -3.26 -2.96
N LYS A 33 9.86 -2.29 -2.14
CA LYS A 33 9.02 -2.51 -0.96
C LYS A 33 7.70 -3.22 -1.29
N GLN A 34 7.02 -2.80 -2.36
CA GLN A 34 5.79 -3.43 -2.83
C GLN A 34 6.01 -4.88 -3.27
N ALA A 35 7.15 -5.20 -3.89
CA ALA A 35 7.47 -6.56 -4.28
C ALA A 35 7.73 -7.44 -3.05
N ALA A 36 8.49 -6.94 -2.06
CA ALA A 36 8.74 -7.64 -0.80
C ALA A 36 7.44 -7.92 -0.03
N ALA A 37 6.54 -6.93 0.03
CA ALA A 37 5.24 -7.06 0.67
C ALA A 37 4.38 -8.14 0.00
N LEU A 38 4.26 -8.11 -1.32
CA LEU A 38 3.50 -9.12 -2.07
C LEU A 38 4.13 -10.52 -1.97
N MET A 39 5.47 -10.61 -1.93
CA MET A 39 6.16 -11.88 -1.70
C MET A 39 5.90 -12.42 -0.30
N SER A 40 5.88 -11.57 0.72
CA SER A 40 5.51 -11.95 2.09
C SER A 40 4.09 -12.51 2.15
N ILE A 41 3.11 -11.74 1.65
CA ILE A 41 1.69 -12.12 1.62
C ILE A 41 1.46 -13.43 0.83
N ALA A 42 2.20 -13.63 -0.25
CA ALA A 42 2.13 -14.85 -1.06
C ALA A 42 2.89 -16.04 -0.46
N GLY A 43 3.55 -15.91 0.70
CA GLY A 43 4.35 -16.94 1.35
C GLY A 43 5.60 -17.35 0.55
N LEU A 44 6.20 -16.38 -0.16
CA LEU A 44 7.45 -16.55 -0.92
C LEU A 44 8.67 -16.03 -0.15
N MET A 45 8.45 -15.16 0.80
CA MET A 45 9.45 -14.56 1.69
C MET A 45 8.88 -14.55 3.11
N LYS A 46 9.72 -14.71 4.12
CA LYS A 46 9.26 -14.60 5.51
C LYS A 46 8.90 -13.14 5.83
N PRO A 47 7.81 -12.88 6.56
CA PRO A 47 7.40 -11.51 6.89
C PRO A 47 8.50 -10.71 7.58
N GLU A 48 9.18 -11.30 8.56
CA GLU A 48 10.25 -10.65 9.32
C GLU A 48 11.42 -10.27 8.40
N GLN A 49 11.76 -11.14 7.44
CA GLN A 49 12.80 -10.89 6.46
C GLN A 49 12.38 -9.78 5.48
N ALA A 50 11.15 -9.83 4.94
CA ALA A 50 10.62 -8.80 4.04
C ALA A 50 10.65 -7.41 4.71
N CYS A 51 10.28 -7.35 5.99
CA CYS A 51 10.29 -6.12 6.77
C CYS A 51 11.72 -5.63 7.01
N SER A 52 12.58 -6.43 7.63
CA SER A 52 13.91 -5.99 8.05
C SER A 52 14.86 -5.66 6.89
N GLU A 53 14.77 -6.39 5.78
CA GLU A 53 15.68 -6.21 4.64
C GLU A 53 15.20 -5.17 3.61
N VAL A 54 13.87 -4.91 3.53
CA VAL A 54 13.32 -4.08 2.44
C VAL A 54 12.28 -3.08 2.92
N ILE A 55 11.16 -3.52 3.54
CA ILE A 55 10.00 -2.65 3.76
C ILE A 55 10.31 -1.56 4.78
N SER A 56 11.04 -1.89 5.85
CA SER A 56 11.38 -0.98 6.94
C SER A 56 12.54 -0.04 6.63
N VAL A 57 13.31 -0.33 5.58
CA VAL A 57 14.46 0.50 5.19
C VAL A 57 13.96 1.91 4.83
N ASP A 58 14.58 2.93 5.40
CA ASP A 58 14.23 4.34 5.22
C ASP A 58 12.76 4.71 5.56
N GLY A 59 12.11 3.94 6.44
CA GLY A 59 10.79 4.24 6.97
C GLY A 59 9.71 4.31 5.88
N ALA A 60 8.98 5.44 5.82
CA ALA A 60 7.90 5.65 4.86
C ALA A 60 8.36 6.07 3.45
N LYS A 61 9.66 6.28 3.24
CA LYS A 61 10.20 6.54 1.91
C LYS A 61 9.87 5.38 0.96
N ASP A 62 9.55 5.69 -0.30
CA ASP A 62 9.16 4.73 -1.34
C ASP A 62 7.87 3.92 -1.01
N PHE A 63 7.07 4.39 -0.05
CA PHE A 63 5.68 3.96 0.06
C PHE A 63 4.87 4.54 -1.10
N SER A 64 3.77 3.89 -1.42
CA SER A 64 2.84 4.37 -2.43
C SER A 64 1.40 4.24 -1.94
N THR A 65 0.53 5.03 -2.50
CA THR A 65 -0.88 5.09 -2.09
C THR A 65 -1.59 3.74 -2.25
N PHE A 66 -1.40 3.07 -3.38
CA PHE A 66 -2.03 1.78 -3.67
C PHE A 66 -1.32 0.61 -2.96
N TYR A 67 -0.02 0.44 -3.19
CA TYR A 67 0.72 -0.68 -2.60
C TYR A 67 0.97 -0.51 -1.10
N GLY A 68 0.78 0.68 -0.55
CA GLY A 68 0.91 0.96 0.87
C GLY A 68 0.08 0.04 1.74
N TYR A 69 -1.15 -0.29 1.33
CA TYR A 69 -1.97 -1.28 2.03
C TYR A 69 -1.27 -2.64 2.20
N TYR A 70 -0.70 -3.16 1.12
CA TYR A 70 -0.02 -4.46 1.16
C TYR A 70 1.28 -4.39 1.96
N MET A 71 1.99 -3.27 1.92
CA MET A 71 3.18 -3.05 2.76
C MET A 71 2.82 -3.00 4.25
N LEU A 72 1.73 -2.32 4.62
CA LEU A 72 1.20 -2.32 5.98
C LEU A 72 0.75 -3.72 6.43
N GLN A 73 0.13 -4.51 5.54
CA GLN A 73 -0.23 -5.90 5.83
C GLN A 73 1.00 -6.79 6.08
N ALA A 74 2.07 -6.61 5.32
CA ALA A 74 3.31 -7.35 5.54
C ALA A 74 3.97 -6.99 6.89
N LEU A 75 3.94 -5.71 7.29
CA LEU A 75 4.37 -5.26 8.61
C LEU A 75 3.54 -5.92 9.73
N ALA A 76 2.23 -5.98 9.58
CA ALA A 76 1.35 -6.64 10.55
C ALA A 76 1.65 -8.15 10.65
N GLN A 77 1.92 -8.83 9.52
CA GLN A 77 2.33 -10.24 9.52
C GLN A 77 3.66 -10.48 10.26
N ALA A 78 4.55 -9.48 10.27
CA ALA A 78 5.80 -9.53 11.03
C ALA A 78 5.65 -9.09 12.49
N GLY A 79 4.46 -8.65 12.93
CA GLY A 79 4.23 -8.10 14.27
C GLY A 79 4.67 -6.65 14.45
N GLU A 80 5.06 -5.96 13.38
CA GLU A 80 5.62 -4.61 13.38
C GLU A 80 4.51 -3.52 13.35
N TYR A 81 3.54 -3.65 14.27
CA TYR A 81 2.37 -2.76 14.33
C TYR A 81 2.72 -1.30 14.62
N GLN A 82 3.69 -1.06 15.53
CA GLN A 82 4.10 0.31 15.87
C GLN A 82 4.75 0.98 14.65
N GLN A 83 5.62 0.27 13.96
CA GLN A 83 6.25 0.78 12.75
C GLN A 83 5.22 1.10 11.65
N ALA A 84 4.21 0.23 11.47
CA ALA A 84 3.13 0.49 10.54
C ALA A 84 2.36 1.78 10.89
N LEU A 85 2.06 2.02 12.16
CA LEU A 85 1.43 3.26 12.62
C LEU A 85 2.31 4.49 12.37
N ASP A 86 3.61 4.37 12.61
CA ASP A 86 4.55 5.48 12.38
C ASP A 86 4.66 5.81 10.88
N ILE A 87 4.64 4.79 10.02
CA ILE A 87 4.57 4.97 8.57
C ILE A 87 3.24 5.62 8.14
N ILE A 88 2.11 5.21 8.71
CA ILE A 88 0.81 5.85 8.44
C ILE A 88 0.86 7.33 8.80
N ARG A 89 1.37 7.67 9.98
CA ARG A 89 1.52 9.07 10.41
C ARG A 89 2.42 9.87 9.48
N GLN A 90 3.51 9.28 9.03
CA GLN A 90 4.47 9.96 8.17
C GLN A 90 3.95 10.11 6.74
N TYR A 91 3.48 9.03 6.12
CA TYR A 91 3.10 9.03 4.70
C TYR A 91 1.74 9.69 4.48
N TRP A 92 0.67 9.16 5.08
CA TRP A 92 -0.67 9.73 4.93
C TRP A 92 -0.85 11.02 5.75
N GLY A 93 -0.13 11.16 6.87
CA GLY A 93 -0.04 12.42 7.60
C GLY A 93 0.57 13.55 6.76
N GLY A 94 1.58 13.24 5.94
CA GLY A 94 2.16 14.20 4.98
C GLY A 94 1.14 14.74 3.96
N MET A 95 0.16 13.92 3.52
CA MET A 95 -0.94 14.44 2.71
C MET A 95 -1.78 15.45 3.49
N LEU A 96 -2.07 15.19 4.77
CA LEU A 96 -2.84 16.11 5.64
C LEU A 96 -2.08 17.44 5.82
N ASP A 97 -0.76 17.38 6.00
CA ASP A 97 0.09 18.57 6.13
C ASP A 97 0.05 19.43 4.87
N LEU A 98 -0.13 18.81 3.70
CA LEU A 98 -0.31 19.50 2.42
C LEU A 98 -1.78 19.84 2.10
N GLY A 99 -2.70 19.74 3.06
CA GLY A 99 -4.08 20.20 2.93
C GLY A 99 -5.06 19.13 2.43
N ALA A 100 -4.70 17.85 2.44
CA ALA A 100 -5.62 16.79 2.03
C ALA A 100 -6.83 16.69 2.96
N THR A 101 -8.01 16.57 2.37
CA THR A 101 -9.27 16.25 3.07
C THR A 101 -9.80 14.87 2.69
N THR A 102 -9.18 14.27 1.67
CA THR A 102 -9.49 12.94 1.13
C THR A 102 -8.20 12.21 0.79
N PHE A 103 -8.27 10.93 0.47
CA PHE A 103 -7.12 10.15 0.02
C PHE A 103 -6.77 10.51 -1.44
N TRP A 104 -5.50 10.84 -1.67
CA TRP A 104 -5.01 11.19 -3.00
C TRP A 104 -4.60 9.95 -3.81
N GLU A 105 -4.73 10.04 -5.13
CA GLU A 105 -4.34 8.98 -6.06
C GLU A 105 -2.86 8.63 -5.95
N ASP A 106 -2.03 9.66 -5.85
CA ASP A 106 -0.58 9.58 -5.72
C ASP A 106 -0.07 10.52 -4.65
N PHE A 107 1.06 10.17 -4.06
CA PHE A 107 1.78 10.99 -3.10
C PHE A 107 3.22 10.50 -2.96
N ASN A 108 4.14 11.45 -2.87
CA ASN A 108 5.54 11.21 -2.53
C ASN A 108 5.92 12.13 -1.37
N LEU A 109 6.61 11.58 -0.37
CA LEU A 109 7.08 12.37 0.79
C LEU A 109 7.98 13.53 0.40
N ASP A 110 8.72 13.42 -0.70
CA ASP A 110 9.61 14.48 -1.17
C ASP A 110 8.85 15.75 -1.57
N TRP A 111 7.56 15.65 -1.89
CA TRP A 111 6.72 16.83 -2.21
C TRP A 111 6.59 17.79 -1.03
N ILE A 112 6.61 17.29 0.20
CA ILE A 112 6.50 18.11 1.43
C ILE A 112 7.57 19.19 1.49
N HIS A 113 8.73 18.98 0.88
CA HIS A 113 9.84 19.92 0.95
C HIS A 113 9.57 21.23 0.21
N ASN A 114 8.83 21.19 -0.91
CA ASN A 114 8.61 22.36 -1.72
C ASN A 114 7.16 22.60 -2.17
N ALA A 115 6.26 21.62 -2.08
CA ALA A 115 4.88 21.82 -2.50
C ALA A 115 4.15 22.85 -1.63
N ALA A 116 3.28 23.64 -2.27
CA ALA A 116 2.29 24.43 -1.58
C ALA A 116 1.16 23.55 -1.05
N ARG A 117 0.42 24.03 -0.05
CA ARG A 117 -0.80 23.34 0.39
C ARG A 117 -1.86 23.39 -0.71
N LEU A 118 -2.60 22.29 -0.86
CA LEU A 118 -3.68 22.18 -1.86
C LEU A 118 -4.82 23.20 -1.63
N ASP A 119 -5.05 23.58 -0.37
CA ASP A 119 -6.13 24.47 0.05
C ASP A 119 -5.71 25.95 0.11
N ASP A 120 -4.56 26.31 -0.45
CA ASP A 120 -4.03 27.67 -0.47
C ASP A 120 -3.60 28.07 -1.90
N PHE A 121 -3.37 29.38 -2.12
CA PHE A 121 -2.76 29.85 -3.35
C PHE A 121 -1.29 29.42 -3.42
N VAL A 122 -0.85 28.98 -4.59
CA VAL A 122 0.54 28.55 -4.78
C VAL A 122 1.46 29.77 -4.77
N PRO A 123 2.35 29.93 -3.78
CA PRO A 123 3.30 31.03 -3.74
C PRO A 123 4.34 30.90 -4.85
N GLU A 124 4.96 32.01 -5.24
CA GLU A 124 6.08 32.01 -6.18
C GLU A 124 7.22 31.10 -5.68
N GLY A 125 7.71 30.22 -6.54
CA GLY A 125 8.79 29.26 -6.23
C GLY A 125 8.36 27.99 -5.49
N LYS A 126 7.05 27.79 -5.27
CA LYS A 126 6.48 26.54 -4.75
C LYS A 126 5.85 25.71 -5.86
N ASP A 127 5.88 24.41 -5.68
CA ASP A 127 5.24 23.46 -6.58
C ASP A 127 3.72 23.39 -6.31
N ASP A 128 2.95 23.29 -7.38
CA ASP A 128 1.50 23.06 -7.33
C ASP A 128 1.22 21.57 -7.33
N ILE A 129 0.64 21.07 -6.24
CA ILE A 129 0.30 19.64 -6.12
C ILE A 129 -0.59 19.16 -7.26
N HIS A 130 -1.49 20.03 -7.74
CA HIS A 130 -2.42 19.68 -8.81
C HIS A 130 -1.82 19.81 -10.21
N GLY A 131 -0.96 20.81 -10.41
CA GLY A 131 -0.39 21.14 -11.72
C GLY A 131 0.92 20.41 -12.02
N ASP A 132 1.77 20.21 -11.01
CA ASP A 132 3.15 19.77 -11.21
C ASP A 132 3.39 18.30 -10.88
N PHE A 133 2.46 17.64 -10.15
CA PHE A 133 2.61 16.24 -9.74
C PHE A 133 1.53 15.31 -10.32
N GLY A 134 1.79 14.01 -10.28
CA GLY A 134 0.86 12.98 -10.75
C GLY A 134 0.87 12.77 -12.27
N ASP A 135 1.81 13.33 -12.99
CA ASP A 135 1.94 13.25 -14.46
C ASP A 135 2.23 11.83 -14.97
N TYR A 136 2.72 10.94 -14.12
CA TYR A 136 2.90 9.53 -14.46
C TYR A 136 1.55 8.82 -14.73
N CYS A 137 0.46 9.31 -14.17
CA CYS A 137 -0.88 8.79 -14.43
C CYS A 137 -1.43 9.34 -15.76
N TYR A 138 -1.36 10.67 -15.92
CA TYR A 138 -1.90 11.37 -17.10
C TYR A 138 -1.26 12.76 -17.23
N PRO A 139 -1.10 13.28 -18.43
CA PRO A 139 -0.60 14.66 -18.60
C PRO A 139 -1.63 15.67 -18.07
N SER A 140 -1.16 16.59 -17.23
CA SER A 140 -1.84 17.81 -16.74
C SER A 140 -3.16 17.60 -15.96
N PHE A 141 -3.28 18.16 -14.78
CA PHE A 141 -4.51 18.29 -13.96
C PHE A 141 -5.37 17.01 -13.81
N ARG A 142 -4.74 15.83 -13.77
CA ARG A 142 -5.46 14.55 -13.70
C ARG A 142 -5.17 13.76 -12.43
N HIS A 143 -4.40 14.31 -11.55
CA HIS A 143 -4.17 13.75 -10.23
C HIS A 143 -5.48 13.79 -9.43
N SER A 144 -6.04 12.64 -9.10
CA SER A 144 -7.27 12.57 -8.32
C SER A 144 -6.98 12.79 -6.84
N PHE A 145 -7.67 13.76 -6.24
CA PHE A 145 -7.60 14.01 -4.81
C PHE A 145 -8.68 13.27 -4.01
N CYS A 146 -9.47 12.43 -4.64
CA CYS A 146 -10.44 11.55 -3.99
C CYS A 146 -10.37 10.16 -4.61
N HIS A 147 -9.37 9.37 -4.19
CA HIS A 147 -9.03 8.10 -4.82
C HIS A 147 -9.04 6.95 -3.82
N GLY A 148 -10.04 6.06 -3.93
CA GLY A 148 -10.29 5.00 -2.96
C GLY A 148 -9.15 4.01 -2.76
N TRP A 149 -8.29 3.77 -3.75
CA TRP A 149 -7.18 2.82 -3.59
C TRP A 149 -6.12 3.27 -2.55
N ALA A 150 -6.10 4.56 -2.21
CA ALA A 150 -5.18 5.11 -1.22
C ALA A 150 -5.69 4.99 0.22
N SER A 151 -6.93 4.53 0.43
CA SER A 151 -7.58 4.44 1.76
C SER A 151 -7.12 3.23 2.59
N GLY A 152 -6.06 2.54 2.18
CA GLY A 152 -5.52 1.36 2.83
C GLY A 152 -5.33 1.44 4.35
N PRO A 153 -4.91 2.56 4.95
CA PRO A 153 -4.80 2.69 6.40
C PRO A 153 -6.10 2.44 7.14
N THR A 154 -7.25 2.82 6.60
CA THR A 154 -8.55 2.68 7.26
C THR A 154 -8.91 1.21 7.54
N PRO A 155 -9.00 0.31 6.54
CA PRO A 155 -9.24 -1.10 6.80
C PRO A 155 -8.10 -1.76 7.58
N TRP A 156 -6.86 -1.32 7.40
CA TRP A 156 -5.73 -1.85 8.16
C TRP A 156 -5.88 -1.56 9.66
N MET A 157 -6.18 -0.32 10.04
CA MET A 157 -6.42 0.05 11.45
C MET A 157 -7.66 -0.66 12.03
N THR A 158 -8.71 -0.81 11.24
CA THR A 158 -9.90 -1.57 11.65
C THR A 158 -9.54 -3.01 11.99
N GLN A 159 -8.74 -3.66 11.15
CA GLN A 159 -8.35 -5.05 11.32
C GLN A 159 -7.34 -5.22 12.47
N HIS A 160 -6.28 -4.42 12.48
CA HIS A 160 -5.11 -4.69 13.33
C HIS A 160 -5.05 -3.88 14.63
N ILE A 161 -5.75 -2.75 14.72
CA ILE A 161 -5.81 -1.93 15.92
C ILE A 161 -7.11 -2.15 16.69
N LEU A 162 -8.25 -2.18 15.97
CA LEU A 162 -9.54 -2.48 16.57
C LEU A 162 -9.82 -3.98 16.73
N GLY A 163 -9.03 -4.85 16.04
CA GLY A 163 -9.18 -6.30 16.13
C GLY A 163 -10.41 -6.85 15.43
N VAL A 164 -10.95 -6.14 14.42
CA VAL A 164 -12.13 -6.60 13.67
C VAL A 164 -11.70 -7.61 12.62
N GLU A 165 -12.09 -8.87 12.79
CA GLU A 165 -11.83 -9.94 11.85
C GLU A 165 -13.12 -10.47 11.23
N ILE A 166 -13.10 -10.71 9.92
CA ILE A 166 -14.19 -11.37 9.21
C ILE A 166 -13.99 -12.89 9.32
N VAL A 167 -14.74 -13.54 10.20
CA VAL A 167 -14.64 -14.98 10.46
C VAL A 167 -15.42 -15.76 9.42
N ASP A 168 -16.62 -15.31 9.07
CA ASP A 168 -17.50 -15.99 8.13
C ASP A 168 -17.93 -15.09 6.97
N ALA A 169 -18.23 -15.70 5.83
CA ALA A 169 -18.80 -15.00 4.69
C ALA A 169 -20.13 -14.32 5.07
N GLY A 170 -20.22 -13.01 4.78
CA GLY A 170 -21.39 -12.20 5.13
C GLY A 170 -21.35 -11.59 6.52
N CYS A 171 -20.22 -11.68 7.23
CA CYS A 171 -20.01 -11.05 8.55
C CYS A 171 -21.14 -11.39 9.55
N LYS A 172 -21.49 -12.66 9.68
CA LYS A 172 -22.59 -13.14 10.51
C LYS A 172 -22.24 -13.27 12.00
N THR A 173 -20.96 -13.22 12.33
CA THR A 173 -20.40 -13.26 13.68
C THR A 173 -19.30 -12.20 13.82
#